data_78152b28c4a984b9855bcaa5d9a6fc66
#
_entry.id   78152b28c4a984b9855bcaa5d9a6fc66
#
_cell.length_a   1.000
_cell.length_b   1.000
_cell.length_c   1.000
_cell.angle_alpha   90.00
_cell.angle_beta   90.00
_cell.angle_gamma   90.00
#
_symmetry.space_group_name_H-M   'P 1'
#
loop_
_entity.id
_entity.type
_entity.pdbx_description
1 polymer ?
#
loop_
_entity_poly.entity_id
_entity_poly.type
_entity_poly.pdbx_seq_one_letter_code
_entity_poly.pdbx_strand_id
1 'polypeptide(L)'
;MATTTRIRPRALLHASGGPRYAAALAVDALGTGLLRPFLLLYGVTVLGLSAPATGIAMTVGIVAGLLCMPAVGRWLDRGARSTAVAASMLVRVLGVVLLLATPTGNAELFTAAAFFLGIGNQAWPAAHAALVATLAHGRERDAALAGGRALRNAGLGVGALLATACLTGGTTALRALAVVTAVAYLAAAALTWSVHVHADRTRPAGRSSGAENTAVEPAPRMRSLLAANVIYAFCLNVPEIALPLVLVTQMDASPMWPAAVFVTNTVLVVTLQVPVTVLLSRFPRRSVLAVAGVLLTASYLGFLAAASLGHGWAAPTIAAVSVVCTLGEIVYAGSATALVTALAPAHALGRVLARFQLSTGFGLAVSPAAITALAPHGPAVLWGGLATATLLAASAVAH
;
A
#
# COMPACT_ATOMS: atom_id res chain seq x y z
N MET A 1 30.74 6.39 21.48
CA MET A 1 30.86 5.68 20.19
C MET A 1 29.77 4.62 20.12
N ALA A 2 28.67 4.87 19.42
CA ALA A 2 27.58 3.89 19.27
C ALA A 2 27.97 2.93 18.14
N THR A 3 28.22 1.68 18.48
CA THR A 3 28.44 0.59 17.52
C THR A 3 27.23 0.50 16.60
N THR A 4 27.42 0.86 15.35
CA THR A 4 26.48 0.61 14.26
C THR A 4 26.34 -0.89 14.07
N THR A 5 25.44 -1.51 14.82
CA THR A 5 25.12 -2.93 14.65
C THR A 5 24.45 -3.07 13.27
N ARG A 6 25.23 -3.43 12.26
CA ARG A 6 24.70 -3.81 10.93
C ARG A 6 23.74 -4.97 11.15
N ILE A 7 22.45 -4.75 10.87
CA ILE A 7 21.47 -5.84 10.89
C ILE A 7 21.91 -6.82 9.82
N ARG A 8 22.27 -8.04 10.21
CA ARG A 8 22.74 -9.08 9.28
C ARG A 8 21.59 -9.50 8.38
N PRO A 9 21.77 -9.67 7.06
CA PRO A 9 20.71 -10.07 6.12
C PRO A 9 19.95 -11.34 6.56
N ARG A 10 20.64 -12.28 7.20
CA ARG A 10 20.01 -13.49 7.78
C ARG A 10 19.06 -13.17 8.93
N ALA A 11 19.39 -12.21 9.77
CA ALA A 11 18.51 -11.78 10.87
C ALA A 11 17.24 -11.11 10.33
N LEU A 12 17.34 -10.31 9.26
CA LEU A 12 16.18 -9.74 8.58
C LEU A 12 15.27 -10.81 7.98
N LEU A 13 15.83 -11.84 7.35
CA LEU A 13 15.04 -12.95 6.81
C LEU A 13 14.28 -13.69 7.92
N HIS A 14 14.90 -13.94 9.06
CA HIS A 14 14.23 -14.57 10.21
C HIS A 14 13.15 -13.66 10.79
N ALA A 15 13.44 -12.37 10.98
CA ALA A 15 12.49 -11.37 11.47
C ALA A 15 11.29 -11.16 10.53
N SER A 16 11.46 -11.46 9.24
CA SER A 16 10.40 -11.39 8.22
C SER A 16 9.58 -12.69 8.09
N GLY A 17 9.78 -13.70 8.94
CA GLY A 17 9.06 -14.99 8.84
C GLY A 17 9.81 -16.09 8.11
N GLY A 18 11.10 -15.88 7.83
CA GLY A 18 11.98 -16.85 7.17
C GLY A 18 11.95 -16.82 5.64
N PRO A 19 12.83 -17.60 5.00
CA PRO A 19 12.99 -17.57 3.54
C PRO A 19 11.73 -18.03 2.78
N ARG A 20 10.95 -18.95 3.34
CA ARG A 20 9.67 -19.41 2.75
C ARG A 20 8.63 -18.29 2.70
N TYR A 21 8.53 -17.50 3.77
CA TYR A 21 7.61 -16.38 3.79
C TYR A 21 8.08 -15.25 2.87
N ALA A 22 9.38 -14.96 2.81
CA ALA A 22 9.93 -14.01 1.85
C ALA A 22 9.65 -14.43 0.40
N ALA A 23 9.79 -15.72 0.07
CA ALA A 23 9.41 -16.26 -1.24
C ALA A 23 7.90 -16.11 -1.50
N ALA A 24 7.05 -16.39 -0.50
CA ALA A 24 5.60 -16.17 -0.61
C ALA A 24 5.27 -14.70 -0.94
N LEU A 25 5.92 -13.75 -0.25
CA LEU A 25 5.75 -12.31 -0.52
C LEU A 25 6.17 -11.91 -1.93
N ALA A 26 7.30 -12.43 -2.41
CA ALA A 26 7.80 -12.15 -3.76
C ALA A 26 6.85 -12.68 -4.84
N VAL A 27 6.40 -13.93 -4.70
CA VAL A 27 5.47 -14.58 -5.63
C VAL A 27 4.10 -13.88 -5.61
N ASP A 28 3.59 -13.53 -4.43
CA ASP A 28 2.35 -12.76 -4.25
C ASP A 28 2.42 -11.38 -4.93
N ALA A 29 3.52 -10.67 -4.71
CA ALA A 29 3.73 -9.34 -5.28
C ALA A 29 3.85 -9.39 -6.80
N LEU A 30 4.58 -10.37 -7.34
CA LEU A 30 4.70 -10.59 -8.78
C LEU A 30 3.34 -10.87 -9.41
N GLY A 31 2.57 -11.82 -8.84
CA GLY A 31 1.22 -12.15 -9.30
C GLY A 31 0.28 -10.93 -9.26
N THR A 32 0.36 -10.14 -8.19
CA THR A 32 -0.43 -8.89 -8.09
C THR A 32 -0.06 -7.90 -9.20
N GLY A 33 1.24 -7.77 -9.52
CA GLY A 33 1.73 -6.89 -10.58
C GLY A 33 1.31 -7.34 -11.99
N LEU A 34 1.16 -8.64 -12.21
CA LEU A 34 0.72 -9.17 -13.50
C LEU A 34 -0.72 -8.81 -13.85
N LEU A 35 -1.64 -8.76 -12.89
CA LEU A 35 -3.06 -8.60 -13.16
C LEU A 35 -3.61 -7.23 -12.74
N ARG A 36 -3.23 -6.73 -11.56
CA ARG A 36 -3.88 -5.56 -10.96
C ARG A 36 -3.89 -4.30 -11.83
N PRO A 37 -2.79 -3.90 -12.52
CA PRO A 37 -2.79 -2.74 -13.39
C PRO A 37 -3.68 -2.91 -14.63
N PHE A 38 -3.90 -4.16 -15.04
CA PHE A 38 -4.63 -4.50 -16.27
C PHE A 38 -6.04 -5.03 -16.01
N LEU A 39 -6.54 -5.00 -14.78
CA LEU A 39 -7.86 -5.52 -14.45
C LEU A 39 -8.99 -4.75 -15.17
N LEU A 40 -8.85 -3.43 -15.28
CA LEU A 40 -9.77 -2.60 -16.07
C LEU A 40 -9.74 -3.01 -17.55
N LEU A 41 -8.53 -3.14 -18.12
CA LEU A 41 -8.35 -3.56 -19.50
C LEU A 41 -8.94 -4.95 -19.75
N TYR A 42 -8.75 -5.89 -18.82
CA TYR A 42 -9.34 -7.22 -18.88
C TYR A 42 -10.87 -7.15 -18.95
N GLY A 43 -11.52 -6.37 -18.11
CA GLY A 43 -12.97 -6.19 -18.13
C GLY A 43 -13.49 -5.64 -19.45
N VAL A 44 -12.78 -4.66 -20.00
CA VAL A 44 -13.19 -4.01 -21.26
C VAL A 44 -12.88 -4.89 -22.48
N THR A 45 -11.67 -5.44 -22.60
CA THR A 45 -11.22 -6.10 -23.83
C THR A 45 -11.51 -7.61 -23.86
N VAL A 46 -11.43 -8.30 -22.71
CA VAL A 46 -11.68 -9.76 -22.63
C VAL A 46 -13.15 -10.07 -22.39
N LEU A 47 -13.79 -9.28 -21.51
CA LEU A 47 -15.19 -9.50 -21.13
C LEU A 47 -16.17 -8.64 -21.92
N GLY A 48 -15.71 -7.64 -22.68
CA GLY A 48 -16.56 -6.75 -23.46
C GLY A 48 -17.44 -5.82 -22.61
N LEU A 49 -17.07 -5.59 -21.36
CA LEU A 49 -17.81 -4.67 -20.47
C LEU A 49 -17.51 -3.22 -20.80
N SER A 50 -18.44 -2.32 -20.51
CA SER A 50 -18.15 -0.89 -20.63
C SER A 50 -17.14 -0.45 -19.55
N ALA A 51 -16.30 0.53 -19.87
CA ALA A 51 -15.30 1.05 -18.92
C ALA A 51 -15.94 1.57 -17.61
N PRO A 52 -17.10 2.28 -17.64
CA PRO A 52 -17.80 2.68 -16.43
C PRO A 52 -18.26 1.48 -15.57
N ALA A 53 -18.87 0.46 -16.18
CA ALA A 53 -19.32 -0.73 -15.45
C ALA A 53 -18.15 -1.47 -14.80
N THR A 54 -17.04 -1.61 -15.52
CA THR A 54 -15.81 -2.21 -15.00
C THR A 54 -15.25 -1.41 -13.82
N GLY A 55 -15.19 -0.08 -13.94
CA GLY A 55 -14.72 0.82 -12.89
C GLY A 55 -15.61 0.76 -11.63
N ILE A 56 -16.93 0.73 -11.80
CA ILE A 56 -17.89 0.58 -10.68
C ILE A 56 -17.67 -0.76 -9.98
N ALA A 57 -17.56 -1.86 -10.71
CA ALA A 57 -17.32 -3.18 -10.13
C ALA A 57 -16.02 -3.23 -9.32
N MET A 58 -14.94 -2.64 -9.83
CA MET A 58 -13.67 -2.52 -9.09
C MET A 58 -13.82 -1.67 -7.82
N THR A 59 -14.58 -0.58 -7.89
CA THR A 59 -14.86 0.27 -6.72
C THR A 59 -15.66 -0.49 -5.67
N VAL A 60 -16.68 -1.26 -6.06
CA VAL A 60 -17.43 -2.16 -5.18
C VAL A 60 -16.49 -3.11 -4.44
N GLY A 61 -15.52 -3.70 -5.16
CA GLY A 61 -14.52 -4.56 -4.56
C GLY A 61 -13.67 -3.85 -3.50
N ILE A 62 -13.20 -2.63 -3.77
CA ILE A 62 -12.41 -1.84 -2.81
C ILE A 62 -13.25 -1.52 -1.57
N VAL A 63 -14.48 -1.04 -1.75
CA VAL A 63 -15.40 -0.68 -0.66
C VAL A 63 -15.72 -1.90 0.19
N ALA A 64 -16.04 -3.05 -0.44
CA ALA A 64 -16.29 -4.29 0.27
C ALA A 64 -15.08 -4.72 1.12
N GLY A 65 -13.87 -4.64 0.56
CA GLY A 65 -12.64 -4.91 1.29
C GLY A 65 -12.48 -4.02 2.52
N LEU A 66 -12.76 -2.72 2.39
CA LEU A 66 -12.71 -1.77 3.50
C LEU A 66 -13.77 -2.09 4.57
N LEU A 67 -15.00 -2.42 4.17
CA LEU A 67 -16.09 -2.80 5.09
C LEU A 67 -15.79 -4.09 5.87
N CYS A 68 -15.00 -5.01 5.31
CA CYS A 68 -14.56 -6.23 5.98
C CYS A 68 -13.45 -5.99 7.04
N MET A 69 -12.77 -4.84 7.04
CA MET A 69 -11.61 -4.58 7.91
C MET A 69 -11.90 -4.75 9.41
N PRO A 70 -13.06 -4.32 9.98
CA PRO A 70 -13.35 -4.57 11.38
C PRO A 70 -13.42 -6.07 11.74
N ALA A 71 -13.93 -6.92 10.84
CA ALA A 71 -13.97 -8.36 11.04
C ALA A 71 -12.57 -8.99 10.96
N VAL A 72 -11.77 -8.58 9.99
CA VAL A 72 -10.35 -8.98 9.85
C VAL A 72 -9.56 -8.61 11.11
N GLY A 73 -9.74 -7.40 11.63
CA GLY A 73 -9.07 -6.96 12.85
C GLY A 73 -9.40 -7.83 14.07
N ARG A 74 -10.69 -8.17 14.27
CA ARG A 74 -11.11 -9.09 15.35
C ARG A 74 -10.53 -10.49 15.18
N TRP A 75 -10.44 -10.97 13.94
CA TRP A 75 -9.84 -12.27 13.65
C TRP A 75 -8.34 -12.30 13.95
N LEU A 76 -7.60 -11.26 13.58
CA LEU A 76 -6.18 -11.09 13.90
C LEU A 76 -5.91 -11.02 15.42
N ASP A 77 -6.81 -10.39 16.19
CA ASP A 77 -6.71 -10.33 17.65
C ASP A 77 -6.86 -11.70 18.32
N ARG A 78 -7.56 -12.66 17.65
CA ARG A 78 -7.67 -14.05 18.13
C ARG A 78 -6.40 -14.89 17.90
N GLY A 79 -5.34 -14.28 17.35
CA GLY A 79 -4.05 -14.94 17.12
C GLY A 79 -3.89 -15.63 15.76
N ALA A 80 -4.89 -15.55 14.87
CA ALA A 80 -4.89 -16.21 13.56
C ALA A 80 -4.03 -15.48 12.50
N ARG A 81 -2.81 -15.05 12.85
CA ARG A 81 -2.04 -14.09 12.03
C ARG A 81 -1.49 -14.69 10.74
N SER A 82 -0.84 -15.86 10.78
CA SER A 82 -0.37 -16.56 9.57
C SER A 82 -1.53 -17.08 8.72
N THR A 83 -2.58 -17.61 9.37
CA THR A 83 -3.80 -18.06 8.70
C THR A 83 -4.52 -16.92 7.99
N ALA A 84 -4.56 -15.71 8.58
CA ALA A 84 -5.17 -14.54 7.95
C ALA A 84 -4.41 -14.09 6.70
N VAL A 85 -3.06 -14.17 6.70
CA VAL A 85 -2.26 -13.90 5.50
C VAL A 85 -2.58 -14.91 4.40
N ALA A 86 -2.53 -16.22 4.71
CA ALA A 86 -2.85 -17.27 3.75
C ALA A 86 -4.30 -17.15 3.22
N ALA A 87 -5.26 -16.89 4.11
CA ALA A 87 -6.66 -16.70 3.73
C ALA A 87 -6.86 -15.49 2.80
N SER A 88 -6.15 -14.38 3.04
CA SER A 88 -6.22 -13.22 2.14
C SER A 88 -5.72 -13.54 0.73
N MET A 89 -4.73 -14.44 0.61
CA MET A 89 -4.24 -14.94 -0.67
C MET A 89 -5.25 -15.88 -1.33
N LEU A 90 -5.84 -16.82 -0.56
CA LEU A 90 -6.87 -17.74 -1.07
C LEU A 90 -8.14 -17.02 -1.53
N VAL A 91 -8.56 -15.98 -0.81
CA VAL A 91 -9.69 -15.14 -1.22
C VAL A 91 -9.40 -14.47 -2.57
N ARG A 92 -8.15 -14.05 -2.82
CA ARG A 92 -7.76 -13.51 -4.13
C ARG A 92 -7.70 -14.60 -5.21
N VAL A 93 -7.28 -15.82 -4.88
CA VAL A 93 -7.39 -16.98 -5.82
C VAL A 93 -8.83 -17.13 -6.27
N LEU A 94 -9.78 -17.16 -5.32
CA LEU A 94 -11.21 -17.25 -5.64
C LEU A 94 -11.65 -16.10 -6.57
N GLY A 95 -11.22 -14.88 -6.27
CA GLY A 95 -11.50 -13.72 -7.13
C GLY A 95 -10.97 -13.90 -8.56
N VAL A 96 -9.74 -14.39 -8.74
CA VAL A 96 -9.17 -14.62 -10.08
C VAL A 96 -9.85 -15.81 -10.79
N VAL A 97 -10.21 -16.87 -10.06
CA VAL A 97 -10.95 -18.00 -10.64
C VAL A 97 -12.32 -17.55 -11.14
N LEU A 98 -13.05 -16.74 -10.36
CA LEU A 98 -14.31 -16.15 -10.80
C LEU A 98 -14.10 -15.24 -12.02
N LEU A 99 -13.02 -14.43 -12.04
CA LEU A 99 -12.68 -13.60 -13.19
C LEU A 99 -12.47 -14.45 -14.45
N LEU A 100 -11.75 -15.56 -14.37
CA LEU A 100 -11.49 -16.47 -15.48
C LEU A 100 -12.79 -17.20 -15.94
N ALA A 101 -13.69 -17.49 -15.00
CA ALA A 101 -14.97 -18.11 -15.26
C ALA A 101 -16.04 -17.14 -15.80
N THR A 102 -15.77 -15.83 -15.79
CA THR A 102 -16.74 -14.80 -16.21
C THR A 102 -16.98 -14.87 -17.73
N PRO A 103 -18.22 -15.10 -18.18
CA PRO A 103 -18.57 -15.00 -19.59
C PRO A 103 -18.51 -13.55 -20.10
N THR A 104 -18.36 -13.38 -21.40
CA THR A 104 -18.42 -12.06 -22.03
C THR A 104 -19.77 -11.39 -21.74
N GLY A 105 -19.73 -10.09 -21.39
CA GLY A 105 -20.91 -9.30 -21.05
C GLY A 105 -21.45 -9.46 -19.63
N ASN A 106 -20.95 -10.41 -18.82
CA ASN A 106 -21.46 -10.66 -17.47
C ASN A 106 -20.79 -9.75 -16.42
N ALA A 107 -21.37 -8.57 -16.21
CA ALA A 107 -20.88 -7.60 -15.24
C ALA A 107 -21.08 -8.06 -13.76
N GLU A 108 -22.08 -8.89 -13.48
CA GLU A 108 -22.37 -9.35 -12.12
C GLU A 108 -21.28 -10.29 -11.62
N LEU A 109 -20.89 -11.28 -12.45
CA LEU A 109 -19.83 -12.21 -12.06
C LEU A 109 -18.46 -11.51 -12.00
N PHE A 110 -18.21 -10.54 -12.90
CA PHE A 110 -17.03 -9.67 -12.78
C PHE A 110 -17.03 -8.87 -11.47
N THR A 111 -18.19 -8.35 -11.05
CA THR A 111 -18.33 -7.64 -9.76
C THR A 111 -18.06 -8.58 -8.58
N ALA A 112 -18.54 -9.82 -8.65
CA ALA A 112 -18.21 -10.83 -7.63
C ALA A 112 -16.70 -11.15 -7.60
N ALA A 113 -16.05 -11.26 -8.75
CA ALA A 113 -14.60 -11.43 -8.83
C ALA A 113 -13.86 -10.24 -8.18
N ALA A 114 -14.25 -9.01 -8.54
CA ALA A 114 -13.69 -7.77 -7.99
C ALA A 114 -13.91 -7.66 -6.46
N PHE A 115 -15.07 -8.13 -5.97
CA PHE A 115 -15.40 -8.19 -4.55
C PHE A 115 -14.39 -9.04 -3.77
N PHE A 116 -14.11 -10.27 -4.20
CA PHE A 116 -13.14 -11.14 -3.53
C PHE A 116 -11.72 -10.62 -3.67
N LEU A 117 -11.33 -10.11 -4.83
CA LEU A 117 -10.03 -9.46 -5.02
C LEU A 117 -9.85 -8.26 -4.08
N GLY A 118 -10.89 -7.43 -3.93
CA GLY A 118 -10.89 -6.28 -3.04
C GLY A 118 -10.70 -6.67 -1.58
N ILE A 119 -11.47 -7.65 -1.09
CA ILE A 119 -11.35 -8.17 0.29
C ILE A 119 -9.92 -8.66 0.56
N GLY A 120 -9.38 -9.52 -0.29
CA GLY A 120 -8.04 -10.07 -0.10
C GLY A 120 -6.96 -8.99 -0.15
N ASN A 121 -7.07 -8.02 -1.07
CA ASN A 121 -6.12 -6.92 -1.21
C ASN A 121 -6.12 -5.97 -0.01
N GLN A 122 -7.27 -5.70 0.60
CA GLN A 122 -7.36 -4.84 1.77
C GLN A 122 -6.98 -5.56 3.07
N ALA A 123 -7.29 -6.86 3.20
CA ALA A 123 -6.97 -7.64 4.39
C ALA A 123 -5.46 -7.94 4.52
N TRP A 124 -4.78 -8.17 3.40
CA TRP A 124 -3.38 -8.60 3.37
C TRP A 124 -2.41 -7.69 4.13
N PRO A 125 -2.40 -6.33 3.97
CA PRO A 125 -1.41 -5.47 4.65
C PRO A 125 -1.53 -5.51 6.16
N ALA A 126 -2.76 -5.55 6.69
CA ALA A 126 -2.99 -5.66 8.13
C ALA A 126 -2.55 -7.02 8.68
N ALA A 127 -2.85 -8.10 7.96
CA ALA A 127 -2.46 -9.45 8.33
C ALA A 127 -0.93 -9.63 8.30
N HIS A 128 -0.26 -9.13 7.25
CA HIS A 128 1.20 -9.10 7.13
C HIS A 128 1.85 -8.33 8.28
N ALA A 129 1.38 -7.11 8.56
CA ALA A 129 1.92 -6.29 9.64
C ALA A 129 1.73 -6.95 11.02
N ALA A 130 0.58 -7.59 11.25
CA ALA A 130 0.31 -8.33 12.48
C ALA A 130 1.21 -9.55 12.63
N LEU A 131 1.48 -10.29 11.54
CA LEU A 131 2.39 -11.43 11.55
C LEU A 131 3.82 -11.00 11.87
N VAL A 132 4.35 -10.00 11.17
CA VAL A 132 5.70 -9.46 11.41
C VAL A 132 5.84 -8.92 12.84
N ALA A 133 4.80 -8.25 13.36
CA ALA A 133 4.80 -7.75 14.74
C ALA A 133 4.81 -8.86 15.79
N THR A 134 4.45 -10.09 15.43
CA THR A 134 4.55 -11.26 16.31
C THR A 134 5.97 -11.84 16.33
N LEU A 135 6.64 -11.79 15.18
CA LEU A 135 7.95 -12.42 14.97
C LEU A 135 9.12 -11.53 15.38
N ALA A 136 8.95 -10.21 15.25
CA ALA A 136 10.02 -9.25 15.44
C ALA A 136 9.60 -8.07 16.31
N HIS A 137 10.58 -7.46 17.00
CA HIS A 137 10.37 -6.32 17.88
C HIS A 137 11.34 -5.17 17.57
N GLY A 138 10.97 -3.95 17.95
CA GLY A 138 11.85 -2.80 17.84
C GLY A 138 12.34 -2.54 16.41
N ARG A 139 13.64 -2.35 16.25
CA ARG A 139 14.29 -2.02 14.97
C ARG A 139 14.24 -3.17 13.93
N GLU A 140 14.27 -4.43 14.39
CA GLU A 140 14.17 -5.59 13.51
C GLU A 140 12.79 -5.68 12.87
N ARG A 141 11.72 -5.39 13.62
CA ARG A 141 10.36 -5.31 13.11
C ARG A 141 10.22 -4.20 12.06
N ASP A 142 10.76 -3.02 12.35
CA ASP A 142 10.67 -1.88 11.44
C ASP A 142 11.41 -2.18 10.11
N ALA A 143 12.58 -2.81 10.20
CA ALA A 143 13.34 -3.25 9.04
C ALA A 143 12.63 -4.37 8.25
N ALA A 144 11.99 -5.32 8.94
CA ALA A 144 11.22 -6.40 8.30
C ALA A 144 9.98 -5.87 7.54
N LEU A 145 9.25 -4.92 8.13
CA LEU A 145 8.12 -4.25 7.48
C LEU A 145 8.57 -3.45 6.25
N ALA A 146 9.70 -2.75 6.36
CA ALA A 146 10.28 -2.00 5.23
C ALA A 146 10.77 -2.93 4.12
N GLY A 147 11.42 -4.04 4.47
CA GLY A 147 11.87 -5.07 3.53
C GLY A 147 10.70 -5.73 2.80
N GLY A 148 9.63 -6.07 3.52
CA GLY A 148 8.39 -6.60 2.94
C GLY A 148 7.77 -5.62 1.94
N ARG A 149 7.77 -4.32 2.25
CA ARG A 149 7.27 -3.28 1.35
C ARG A 149 8.15 -3.11 0.10
N ALA A 150 9.46 -3.06 0.26
CA ALA A 150 10.40 -2.97 -0.86
C ALA A 150 10.26 -4.19 -1.80
N LEU A 151 10.19 -5.39 -1.24
CA LEU A 151 9.97 -6.63 -1.99
C LEU A 151 8.63 -6.61 -2.74
N ARG A 152 7.56 -6.14 -2.08
CA ARG A 152 6.25 -5.99 -2.70
C ARG A 152 6.29 -5.01 -3.88
N ASN A 153 6.90 -3.83 -3.72
CA ASN A 153 6.99 -2.84 -4.78
C ASN A 153 7.84 -3.35 -5.95
N ALA A 154 8.95 -4.02 -5.68
CA ALA A 154 9.77 -4.66 -6.70
C ALA A 154 8.98 -5.72 -7.48
N GLY A 155 8.28 -6.62 -6.77
CA GLY A 155 7.45 -7.66 -7.38
C GLY A 155 6.30 -7.07 -8.21
N LEU A 156 5.62 -6.04 -7.72
CA LEU A 156 4.59 -5.31 -8.45
C LEU A 156 5.14 -4.68 -9.74
N GLY A 157 6.29 -4.01 -9.65
CA GLY A 157 6.93 -3.38 -10.80
C GLY A 157 7.37 -4.38 -11.85
N VAL A 158 8.06 -5.45 -11.45
CA VAL A 158 8.48 -6.53 -12.36
C VAL A 158 7.26 -7.21 -12.99
N GLY A 159 6.23 -7.52 -12.21
CA GLY A 159 4.99 -8.11 -12.71
C GLY A 159 4.30 -7.22 -13.74
N ALA A 160 4.19 -5.92 -13.47
CA ALA A 160 3.59 -4.97 -14.41
C ALA A 160 4.39 -4.85 -15.73
N LEU A 161 5.73 -4.82 -15.65
CA LEU A 161 6.60 -4.81 -16.84
C LEU A 161 6.44 -6.07 -17.68
N LEU A 162 6.44 -7.25 -17.03
CA LEU A 162 6.20 -8.52 -17.73
C LEU A 162 4.83 -8.56 -18.39
N ALA A 163 3.78 -8.10 -17.68
CA ALA A 163 2.44 -8.03 -18.24
C ALA A 163 2.38 -7.07 -19.44
N THR A 164 3.01 -5.89 -19.33
CA THR A 164 3.09 -4.93 -20.44
C THR A 164 3.75 -5.55 -21.67
N ALA A 165 4.85 -6.29 -21.50
CA ALA A 165 5.52 -6.98 -22.60
C ALA A 165 4.64 -8.05 -23.27
N CYS A 166 3.69 -8.64 -22.52
CA CYS A 166 2.77 -9.64 -23.04
C CYS A 166 1.51 -9.06 -23.70
N LEU A 167 1.23 -7.75 -23.57
CA LEU A 167 -0.01 -7.14 -24.09
C LEU A 167 -0.19 -7.26 -25.60
N THR A 168 0.89 -7.40 -26.37
CA THR A 168 0.84 -7.65 -27.82
C THR A 168 0.12 -8.96 -28.18
N GLY A 169 0.03 -9.92 -27.24
CA GLY A 169 -0.73 -11.16 -27.40
C GLY A 169 -2.25 -11.02 -27.22
N GLY A 170 -2.76 -9.80 -27.00
CA GLY A 170 -4.19 -9.49 -26.93
C GLY A 170 -4.93 -10.19 -25.78
N THR A 171 -6.17 -10.60 -26.05
CA THR A 171 -7.05 -11.23 -25.03
C THR A 171 -6.52 -12.56 -24.48
N THR A 172 -5.82 -13.33 -25.31
CA THR A 172 -5.20 -14.60 -24.91
C THR A 172 -4.11 -14.36 -23.87
N ALA A 173 -3.26 -13.35 -24.10
CA ALA A 173 -2.23 -12.98 -23.14
C ALA A 173 -2.81 -12.50 -21.81
N LEU A 174 -3.85 -11.67 -21.84
CA LEU A 174 -4.54 -11.20 -20.63
C LEU A 174 -5.14 -12.37 -19.81
N ARG A 175 -5.74 -13.37 -20.48
CA ARG A 175 -6.22 -14.58 -19.81
C ARG A 175 -5.06 -15.39 -19.21
N ALA A 176 -3.96 -15.56 -19.97
CA ALA A 176 -2.77 -16.25 -19.46
C ALA A 176 -2.19 -15.54 -18.22
N LEU A 177 -2.10 -14.21 -18.23
CA LEU A 177 -1.66 -13.42 -17.07
C LEU A 177 -2.58 -13.64 -15.85
N ALA A 178 -3.90 -13.72 -16.04
CA ALA A 178 -4.83 -14.03 -14.96
C ALA A 178 -4.60 -15.45 -14.41
N VAL A 179 -4.38 -16.47 -15.26
CA VAL A 179 -4.05 -17.83 -14.84
C VAL A 179 -2.75 -17.86 -14.03
N VAL A 180 -1.68 -17.23 -14.54
CA VAL A 180 -0.39 -17.14 -13.83
C VAL A 180 -0.55 -16.43 -12.49
N THR A 181 -1.39 -15.40 -12.43
CA THR A 181 -1.72 -14.70 -11.16
C THR A 181 -2.42 -15.63 -10.17
N ALA A 182 -3.40 -16.43 -10.61
CA ALA A 182 -4.07 -17.41 -9.75
C ALA A 182 -3.08 -18.42 -9.18
N VAL A 183 -2.20 -18.96 -10.03
CA VAL A 183 -1.15 -19.90 -9.62
C VAL A 183 -0.17 -19.24 -8.64
N ALA A 184 0.23 -18.00 -8.90
CA ALA A 184 1.11 -17.25 -8.00
C ALA A 184 0.47 -17.03 -6.62
N TYR A 185 -0.81 -16.64 -6.55
CA TYR A 185 -1.51 -16.49 -5.28
C TYR A 185 -1.68 -17.83 -4.55
N LEU A 186 -1.97 -18.91 -5.27
CA LEU A 186 -2.08 -20.25 -4.69
C LEU A 186 -0.74 -20.72 -4.13
N ALA A 187 0.35 -20.56 -4.88
CA ALA A 187 1.70 -20.89 -4.44
C ALA A 187 2.11 -20.06 -3.21
N ALA A 188 1.82 -18.76 -3.21
CA ALA A 188 2.09 -17.88 -2.08
C ALA A 188 1.26 -18.29 -0.84
N ALA A 189 -0.02 -18.68 -1.02
CA ALA A 189 -0.86 -19.19 0.06
C ALA A 189 -0.30 -20.50 0.64
N ALA A 190 0.10 -21.45 -0.21
CA ALA A 190 0.70 -22.72 0.21
C ALA A 190 2.02 -22.52 0.98
N LEU A 191 2.90 -21.65 0.47
CA LEU A 191 4.14 -21.28 1.16
C LEU A 191 3.86 -20.63 2.52
N THR A 192 2.90 -19.70 2.59
CA THR A 192 2.52 -19.05 3.85
C THR A 192 1.89 -20.03 4.82
N TRP A 193 1.05 -20.96 4.33
CA TRP A 193 0.45 -22.00 5.15
C TRP A 193 1.49 -22.94 5.77
N SER A 194 2.60 -23.21 5.04
CA SER A 194 3.70 -24.02 5.55
C SER A 194 4.51 -23.34 6.67
N VAL A 195 4.37 -22.01 6.82
CA VAL A 195 5.00 -21.23 7.89
C VAL A 195 4.05 -21.19 9.09
N HIS A 196 4.05 -22.27 9.88
CA HIS A 196 3.29 -22.33 11.14
C HIS A 196 3.96 -21.45 12.19
N VAL A 197 3.53 -20.20 12.29
CA VAL A 197 3.85 -19.36 13.42
C VAL A 197 2.83 -19.64 14.50
N HIS A 198 3.19 -20.50 15.44
CA HIS A 198 2.47 -20.59 16.70
C HIS A 198 2.67 -19.27 17.43
N ALA A 199 1.64 -18.43 17.48
CA ALA A 199 1.61 -17.37 18.46
C ALA A 199 1.75 -18.04 19.82
N ASP A 200 2.82 -17.70 20.52
CA ASP A 200 3.13 -18.29 21.81
C ASP A 200 1.95 -18.04 22.77
N ARG A 201 1.11 -19.07 22.96
CA ARG A 201 -0.01 -19.05 23.92
C ARG A 201 0.48 -19.02 25.37
N THR A 202 1.80 -19.03 25.58
CA THR A 202 2.45 -19.19 26.88
C THR A 202 2.70 -17.89 27.64
N ARG A 203 2.22 -16.73 27.14
CA ARG A 203 2.16 -15.56 28.00
C ARG A 203 0.70 -15.33 28.39
N PRO A 204 0.25 -15.86 29.55
CA PRO A 204 -1.04 -15.47 30.07
C PRO A 204 -0.95 -13.96 30.34
N ALA A 205 -1.61 -13.16 29.51
CA ALA A 205 -2.08 -11.86 29.97
C ALA A 205 -2.83 -12.17 31.26
N GLY A 206 -2.33 -11.63 32.39
CA GLY A 206 -2.96 -11.84 33.70
C GLY A 206 -4.47 -11.75 33.50
N ARG A 207 -5.17 -12.79 33.98
CA ARG A 207 -6.63 -12.82 34.00
C ARG A 207 -7.14 -11.57 34.70
N SER A 208 -7.41 -10.52 33.96
CA SER A 208 -8.47 -9.59 34.29
C SER A 208 -9.76 -10.19 33.72
N SER A 209 -10.35 -11.09 34.55
CA SER A 209 -11.74 -11.51 34.37
C SER A 209 -12.59 -10.23 34.38
N GLY A 210 -13.28 -9.97 33.26
CA GLY A 210 -14.25 -8.89 33.18
C GLY A 210 -14.07 -7.88 32.06
N ALA A 211 -13.21 -8.11 31.06
CA ALA A 211 -13.22 -7.25 29.88
C ALA A 211 -14.34 -7.73 28.92
N GLU A 212 -15.56 -7.29 29.21
CA GLU A 212 -16.61 -7.13 28.24
C GLU A 212 -16.08 -6.56 26.93
N ASN A 213 -16.74 -6.86 25.83
CA ASN A 213 -16.55 -6.38 24.44
C ASN A 213 -16.67 -4.83 24.32
N THR A 214 -16.03 -4.09 25.22
CA THR A 214 -15.92 -2.65 25.13
C THR A 214 -15.10 -2.34 23.89
N ALA A 215 -15.72 -1.69 22.94
CA ALA A 215 -15.04 -1.14 21.77
C ALA A 215 -13.81 -0.38 22.29
N VAL A 216 -12.60 -0.87 21.94
CA VAL A 216 -11.35 -0.17 22.30
C VAL A 216 -11.40 1.15 21.56
N GLU A 217 -11.89 2.18 22.26
CA GLU A 217 -11.93 3.53 21.73
C GLU A 217 -10.47 4.00 21.61
N PRO A 218 -10.00 4.38 20.43
CA PRO A 218 -8.63 4.81 20.26
C PRO A 218 -8.38 6.01 21.16
N ALA A 219 -7.29 6.01 21.93
CA ALA A 219 -6.85 7.19 22.64
C ALA A 219 -6.83 8.40 21.68
N PRO A 220 -7.07 9.65 22.12
CA PRO A 220 -7.11 10.84 21.24
C PRO A 220 -5.92 10.92 20.27
N ARG A 221 -4.74 10.51 20.72
CA ARG A 221 -3.53 10.44 19.93
C ARG A 221 -3.58 9.41 18.77
N MET A 222 -4.32 8.32 18.93
CA MET A 222 -4.52 7.34 17.86
C MET A 222 -5.50 7.87 16.81
N ARG A 223 -6.51 8.62 17.20
CA ARG A 223 -7.46 9.24 16.25
C ARG A 223 -6.77 10.27 15.38
N SER A 224 -5.93 11.15 15.94
CA SER A 224 -5.14 12.12 15.17
C SER A 224 -4.18 11.45 14.21
N LEU A 225 -3.53 10.35 14.62
CA LEU A 225 -2.66 9.56 13.78
C LEU A 225 -3.43 8.92 12.61
N LEU A 226 -4.61 8.35 12.85
CA LEU A 226 -5.44 7.75 11.79
C LEU A 226 -5.97 8.82 10.82
N ALA A 227 -6.36 10.00 11.30
CA ALA A 227 -6.77 11.11 10.46
C ALA A 227 -5.59 11.63 9.58
N ALA A 228 -4.42 11.85 10.18
CA ALA A 228 -3.21 12.22 9.43
C ALA A 228 -2.85 11.14 8.40
N ASN A 229 -3.05 9.86 8.73
CA ASN A 229 -2.79 8.75 7.82
C ASN A 229 -3.65 8.78 6.56
N VAL A 230 -4.89 9.27 6.63
CA VAL A 230 -5.73 9.47 5.43
C VAL A 230 -5.04 10.43 4.46
N ILE A 231 -4.49 11.53 4.97
CA ILE A 231 -3.81 12.55 4.16
C ILE A 231 -2.53 11.97 3.57
N TYR A 232 -1.72 11.31 4.36
CA TYR A 232 -0.48 10.69 3.87
C TYR A 232 -0.75 9.59 2.84
N ALA A 233 -1.78 8.77 3.05
CA ALA A 233 -2.17 7.73 2.10
C ALA A 233 -2.69 8.32 0.78
N PHE A 234 -3.44 9.41 0.85
CA PHE A 234 -3.85 10.18 -0.33
C PHE A 234 -2.63 10.60 -1.17
N CYS A 235 -1.57 11.07 -0.51
CA CYS A 235 -0.35 11.54 -1.17
C CYS A 235 0.38 10.46 -1.98
N LEU A 236 0.21 9.16 -1.63
CA LEU A 236 0.83 8.06 -2.38
C LEU A 236 0.36 7.96 -3.84
N ASN A 237 -0.79 8.53 -4.16
CA ASN A 237 -1.31 8.57 -5.54
C ASN A 237 -0.87 9.82 -6.32
N VAL A 238 -0.13 10.74 -5.70
CA VAL A 238 0.33 11.97 -6.38
C VAL A 238 1.28 11.66 -7.53
N PRO A 239 2.34 10.83 -7.38
CA PRO A 239 3.22 10.47 -8.48
C PRO A 239 2.52 9.67 -9.58
N GLU A 240 1.50 8.89 -9.24
CA GLU A 240 0.80 8.01 -10.17
C GLU A 240 -0.36 8.70 -10.92
N ILE A 241 -0.99 9.70 -10.33
CA ILE A 241 -2.20 10.34 -10.85
C ILE A 241 -2.01 11.84 -11.08
N ALA A 242 -1.60 12.59 -10.04
CA ALA A 242 -1.54 14.05 -10.12
C ALA A 242 -0.43 14.54 -11.05
N LEU A 243 0.78 13.98 -10.94
CA LEU A 243 1.90 14.41 -11.75
C LEU A 243 1.72 14.09 -13.24
N PRO A 244 1.30 12.88 -13.66
CA PRO A 244 0.97 12.63 -15.06
C PRO A 244 -0.15 13.52 -15.59
N LEU A 245 -1.21 13.72 -14.80
CA LEU A 245 -2.32 14.58 -15.17
C LEU A 245 -1.83 16.02 -15.45
N VAL A 246 -1.13 16.62 -14.49
CA VAL A 246 -0.65 18.01 -14.60
C VAL A 246 0.38 18.16 -15.73
N LEU A 247 1.35 17.24 -15.84
CA LEU A 247 2.38 17.30 -16.88
C LEU A 247 1.78 17.23 -18.29
N VAL A 248 0.82 16.33 -18.51
CA VAL A 248 0.25 16.12 -19.84
C VAL A 248 -0.84 17.16 -20.17
N THR A 249 -1.78 17.43 -19.23
CA THR A 249 -2.96 18.24 -19.54
C THR A 249 -2.79 19.74 -19.27
N GLN A 250 -1.89 20.15 -18.37
CA GLN A 250 -1.72 21.55 -18.00
C GLN A 250 -0.41 22.16 -18.53
N MET A 251 0.61 21.32 -18.75
CA MET A 251 1.93 21.78 -19.19
C MET A 251 2.28 21.33 -20.60
N ASP A 252 1.40 20.53 -21.25
CA ASP A 252 1.62 19.96 -22.60
C ASP A 252 3.02 19.30 -22.70
N ALA A 253 3.44 18.66 -21.61
CA ALA A 253 4.76 18.06 -21.53
C ALA A 253 4.80 16.72 -22.27
N SER A 254 5.94 16.39 -22.86
CA SER A 254 6.16 15.11 -23.51
C SER A 254 5.84 13.94 -22.54
N PRO A 255 5.17 12.86 -23.02
CA PRO A 255 4.89 11.65 -22.21
C PRO A 255 6.11 10.99 -21.57
N MET A 256 7.30 11.35 -22.00
CA MET A 256 8.56 10.91 -21.38
C MET A 256 8.69 11.39 -19.92
N TRP A 257 8.17 12.57 -19.57
CA TRP A 257 8.30 13.12 -18.21
C TRP A 257 7.49 12.35 -17.17
N PRO A 258 6.20 12.07 -17.37
CA PRO A 258 5.46 11.18 -16.48
C PRO A 258 6.11 9.80 -16.34
N ALA A 259 6.59 9.22 -17.44
CA ALA A 259 7.29 7.94 -17.40
C ALA A 259 8.59 8.01 -16.57
N ALA A 260 9.40 9.06 -16.75
CA ALA A 260 10.62 9.28 -15.99
C ALA A 260 10.32 9.45 -14.48
N VAL A 261 9.29 10.22 -14.12
CA VAL A 261 8.85 10.37 -12.72
C VAL A 261 8.45 9.02 -12.13
N PHE A 262 7.64 8.23 -12.83
CA PHE A 262 7.18 6.91 -12.36
C PHE A 262 8.35 5.92 -12.17
N VAL A 263 9.25 5.84 -13.15
CA VAL A 263 10.44 4.97 -13.06
C VAL A 263 11.35 5.40 -11.91
N THR A 264 11.60 6.70 -11.78
CA THR A 264 12.43 7.25 -10.70
C THR A 264 11.81 6.96 -9.33
N ASN A 265 10.51 7.18 -9.16
CA ASN A 265 9.79 6.83 -7.93
C ASN A 265 9.96 5.34 -7.60
N THR A 266 9.73 4.46 -8.55
CA THR A 266 9.85 3.00 -8.35
C THR A 266 11.27 2.60 -7.96
N VAL A 267 12.29 3.10 -8.66
CA VAL A 267 13.70 2.79 -8.36
C VAL A 267 14.08 3.29 -6.97
N LEU A 268 13.71 4.52 -6.60
CA LEU A 268 14.01 5.09 -5.29
C LEU A 268 13.31 4.29 -4.18
N VAL A 269 12.03 3.95 -4.34
CA VAL A 269 11.29 3.16 -3.34
C VAL A 269 11.94 1.79 -3.17
N VAL A 270 12.25 1.07 -4.24
CA VAL A 270 12.85 -0.25 -4.16
C VAL A 270 14.24 -0.22 -3.50
N THR A 271 15.06 0.76 -3.85
CA THR A 271 16.46 0.84 -3.38
C THR A 271 16.60 1.48 -2.01
N LEU A 272 15.82 2.53 -1.71
CA LEU A 272 16.00 3.35 -0.50
C LEU A 272 15.04 2.99 0.64
N GLN A 273 13.95 2.25 0.42
CA GLN A 273 12.96 1.95 1.46
C GLN A 273 13.59 1.32 2.70
N VAL A 274 14.41 0.28 2.54
CA VAL A 274 15.06 -0.41 3.67
C VAL A 274 16.17 0.44 4.29
N PRO A 275 17.16 0.97 3.54
CA PRO A 275 18.22 1.80 4.10
C PRO A 275 17.70 3.00 4.89
N VAL A 276 16.74 3.74 4.33
CA VAL A 276 16.16 4.93 4.98
C VAL A 276 15.40 4.53 6.26
N THR A 277 14.57 3.48 6.21
CA THR A 277 13.84 3.01 7.40
C THR A 277 14.79 2.58 8.52
N VAL A 278 15.86 1.83 8.18
CA VAL A 278 16.86 1.40 9.17
C VAL A 278 17.63 2.60 9.73
N LEU A 279 18.01 3.54 8.90
CA LEU A 279 18.70 4.76 9.33
C LEU A 279 17.83 5.58 10.29
N LEU A 280 16.56 5.76 9.95
CA LEU A 280 15.62 6.59 10.72
C LEU A 280 15.04 5.86 11.95
N SER A 281 15.17 4.54 12.05
CA SER A 281 14.68 3.76 13.21
C SER A 281 15.33 4.11 14.55
N ARG A 282 16.44 4.86 14.53
CA ARG A 282 17.13 5.40 15.73
C ARG A 282 16.44 6.65 16.30
N PHE A 283 15.59 7.31 15.52
CA PHE A 283 14.87 8.51 15.95
C PHE A 283 13.46 8.18 16.45
N PRO A 284 12.83 9.07 17.23
CA PRO A 284 11.45 8.88 17.65
C PRO A 284 10.53 8.78 16.42
N ARG A 285 9.73 7.70 16.35
CA ARG A 285 8.88 7.40 15.18
C ARG A 285 7.90 8.53 14.82
N ARG A 286 7.39 9.27 15.83
CA ARG A 286 6.54 10.43 15.61
C ARG A 286 7.27 11.55 14.88
N SER A 287 8.48 11.86 15.31
CA SER A 287 9.30 12.89 14.67
C SER A 287 9.63 12.51 13.23
N VAL A 288 9.95 11.23 12.98
CA VAL A 288 10.20 10.72 11.63
C VAL A 288 8.95 10.85 10.75
N LEU A 289 7.77 10.52 11.28
CA LEU A 289 6.51 10.67 10.54
C LEU A 289 6.16 12.15 10.29
N ALA A 290 6.44 13.05 11.22
CA ALA A 290 6.29 14.49 11.03
C ALA A 290 7.24 15.01 9.94
N VAL A 291 8.48 14.54 9.91
CA VAL A 291 9.47 14.87 8.84
C VAL A 291 8.96 14.42 7.47
N ALA A 292 8.31 13.25 7.37
CA ALA A 292 7.67 12.83 6.12
C ALA A 292 6.65 13.86 5.63
N GLY A 293 5.81 14.38 6.52
CA GLY A 293 4.84 15.42 6.17
C GLY A 293 5.49 16.72 5.75
N VAL A 294 6.58 17.13 6.40
CA VAL A 294 7.35 18.32 6.00
C VAL A 294 7.97 18.14 4.60
N LEU A 295 8.55 16.97 4.30
CA LEU A 295 9.09 16.67 2.98
C LEU A 295 8.01 16.70 1.89
N LEU A 296 6.84 16.11 2.16
CA LEU A 296 5.70 16.16 1.24
C LEU A 296 5.20 17.60 1.06
N THR A 297 5.07 18.37 2.13
CA THR A 297 4.71 19.80 2.05
C THR A 297 5.70 20.58 1.18
N ALA A 298 7.00 20.40 1.40
CA ALA A 298 8.05 21.05 0.62
C ALA A 298 7.98 20.66 -0.87
N SER A 299 7.69 19.39 -1.18
CA SER A 299 7.54 18.95 -2.57
C SER A 299 6.31 19.59 -3.24
N TYR A 300 5.18 19.71 -2.54
CA TYR A 300 3.98 20.36 -3.10
C TYR A 300 4.17 21.86 -3.31
N LEU A 301 4.86 22.54 -2.42
CA LEU A 301 5.27 23.92 -2.64
C LEU A 301 6.25 24.04 -3.81
N GLY A 302 7.13 23.06 -3.98
CA GLY A 302 8.02 22.95 -5.13
C GLY A 302 7.27 22.75 -6.46
N PHE A 303 6.22 21.91 -6.48
CA PHE A 303 5.35 21.76 -7.64
C PHE A 303 4.55 23.03 -7.94
N LEU A 304 4.08 23.73 -6.89
CA LEU A 304 3.42 25.02 -7.05
C LEU A 304 4.36 26.06 -7.67
N ALA A 305 5.60 26.13 -7.18
CA ALA A 305 6.62 27.04 -7.74
C ALA A 305 6.99 26.65 -9.18
N ALA A 306 7.11 25.36 -9.48
CA ALA A 306 7.40 24.89 -10.84
C ALA A 306 6.31 25.28 -11.85
N ALA A 307 5.05 25.36 -11.42
CA ALA A 307 3.94 25.77 -12.28
C ALA A 307 4.04 27.24 -12.76
N SER A 308 4.83 28.08 -12.08
CA SER A 308 5.10 29.47 -12.49
C SER A 308 6.28 29.60 -13.47
N LEU A 309 7.01 28.50 -13.72
CA LEU A 309 8.15 28.52 -14.64
C LEU A 309 7.68 28.38 -16.10
N GLY A 310 8.46 28.93 -17.03
CA GLY A 310 8.19 28.80 -18.47
C GLY A 310 8.23 27.33 -18.94
N HIS A 311 7.58 27.06 -20.09
CA HIS A 311 7.37 25.70 -20.62
C HIS A 311 8.63 24.81 -20.70
N GLY A 312 9.83 25.39 -20.90
CA GLY A 312 11.08 24.62 -20.96
C GLY A 312 11.59 24.11 -19.61
N TRP A 313 11.27 24.78 -18.49
CA TRP A 313 11.80 24.47 -17.16
C TRP A 313 10.81 23.82 -16.21
N ALA A 314 9.51 23.94 -16.47
CA ALA A 314 8.47 23.41 -15.59
C ALA A 314 8.55 21.89 -15.42
N ALA A 315 8.56 21.12 -16.51
CA ALA A 315 8.59 19.65 -16.46
C ALA A 315 9.89 19.08 -15.85
N PRO A 316 11.09 19.55 -16.21
CA PRO A 316 12.33 19.14 -15.52
C PRO A 316 12.32 19.43 -14.02
N THR A 317 11.79 20.60 -13.63
CA THR A 317 11.72 20.98 -12.21
C THR A 317 10.74 20.09 -11.45
N ILE A 318 9.57 19.77 -12.03
CA ILE A 318 8.63 18.80 -11.44
C ILE A 318 9.29 17.43 -11.28
N ALA A 319 10.03 16.95 -12.28
CA ALA A 319 10.74 15.69 -12.19
C ALA A 319 11.81 15.72 -11.07
N ALA A 320 12.55 16.80 -10.91
CA ALA A 320 13.52 16.95 -9.82
C ALA A 320 12.84 17.01 -8.44
N VAL A 321 11.76 17.78 -8.29
CA VAL A 321 10.99 17.89 -7.04
C VAL A 321 10.29 16.58 -6.69
N SER A 322 9.91 15.75 -7.69
CA SER A 322 9.30 14.44 -7.44
C SER A 322 10.21 13.50 -6.66
N VAL A 323 11.54 13.68 -6.73
CA VAL A 323 12.49 12.94 -5.88
C VAL A 323 12.26 13.26 -4.40
N VAL A 324 12.04 14.53 -4.04
CA VAL A 324 11.73 14.94 -2.66
C VAL A 324 10.39 14.37 -2.21
N CYS A 325 9.39 14.38 -3.09
CA CYS A 325 8.09 13.75 -2.85
C CYS A 325 8.25 12.25 -2.52
N THR A 326 8.99 11.52 -3.37
CA THR A 326 9.29 10.09 -3.17
C THR A 326 10.03 9.83 -1.86
N LEU A 327 10.99 10.69 -1.48
CA LEU A 327 11.65 10.55 -0.17
C LEU A 327 10.66 10.74 0.98
N GLY A 328 9.74 11.70 0.89
CA GLY A 328 8.64 11.86 1.85
C GLY A 328 7.77 10.61 1.96
N GLU A 329 7.41 9.99 0.85
CA GLU A 329 6.66 8.73 0.80
C GLU A 329 7.42 7.56 1.44
N ILE A 330 8.72 7.43 1.16
CA ILE A 330 9.58 6.38 1.74
C ILE A 330 9.63 6.54 3.26
N VAL A 331 9.82 7.77 3.75
CA VAL A 331 9.87 8.06 5.19
C VAL A 331 8.52 7.78 5.86
N TYR A 332 7.41 8.22 5.25
CA TYR A 332 6.06 7.90 5.71
C TYR A 332 5.83 6.39 5.78
N ALA A 333 6.11 5.71 4.69
CA ALA A 333 5.87 4.29 4.54
C ALA A 333 6.64 3.43 5.54
N GLY A 334 7.88 3.81 5.86
CA GLY A 334 8.72 3.15 6.85
C GLY A 334 8.31 3.44 8.30
N SER A 335 7.76 4.62 8.57
CA SER A 335 7.47 5.06 9.95
C SER A 335 6.02 4.85 10.39
N ALA A 336 5.02 5.02 9.51
CA ALA A 336 3.61 5.01 9.88
C ALA A 336 3.16 3.65 10.44
N THR A 337 3.39 2.54 9.70
CA THR A 337 3.04 1.20 10.17
C THR A 337 3.83 0.81 11.42
N ALA A 338 5.11 1.19 11.47
CA ALA A 338 5.97 0.94 12.63
C ALA A 338 5.47 1.68 13.90
N LEU A 339 5.02 2.93 13.74
CA LEU A 339 4.44 3.72 14.83
C LEU A 339 3.14 3.11 15.33
N VAL A 340 2.20 2.82 14.43
CA VAL A 340 0.91 2.20 14.77
C VAL A 340 1.10 0.87 15.49
N THR A 341 2.00 0.03 14.99
CA THR A 341 2.30 -1.27 15.61
C THR A 341 2.94 -1.12 17.00
N ALA A 342 3.73 -0.06 17.21
CA ALA A 342 4.35 0.21 18.51
C ALA A 342 3.37 0.76 19.55
N LEU A 343 2.35 1.51 19.11
CA LEU A 343 1.31 2.09 19.99
C LEU A 343 0.16 1.12 20.28
N ALA A 344 0.00 0.09 19.45
CA ALA A 344 -1.10 -0.84 19.58
C ALA A 344 -0.91 -1.76 20.80
N PRO A 345 -1.93 -1.88 21.68
CA PRO A 345 -1.93 -2.88 22.72
C PRO A 345 -1.89 -4.29 22.16
N ALA A 346 -1.18 -5.22 22.79
CA ALA A 346 -1.01 -6.59 22.27
C ALA A 346 -2.36 -7.31 22.03
N HIS A 347 -3.35 -7.07 22.89
CA HIS A 347 -4.71 -7.66 22.79
C HIS A 347 -5.61 -7.02 21.73
N ALA A 348 -5.22 -5.86 21.17
CA ALA A 348 -6.01 -5.11 20.19
C ALA A 348 -5.19 -4.78 18.92
N LEU A 349 -4.03 -5.42 18.72
CA LEU A 349 -3.14 -5.15 17.60
C LEU A 349 -3.84 -5.31 16.25
N GLY A 350 -4.62 -6.37 16.07
CA GLY A 350 -5.35 -6.62 14.83
C GLY A 350 -6.38 -5.54 14.53
N ARG A 351 -7.17 -5.13 15.52
CA ARG A 351 -8.17 -4.06 15.38
C ARG A 351 -7.52 -2.71 15.06
N VAL A 352 -6.39 -2.40 15.68
CA VAL A 352 -5.66 -1.15 15.42
C VAL A 352 -5.09 -1.16 14.00
N LEU A 353 -4.47 -2.25 13.56
CA LEU A 353 -3.97 -2.39 12.19
C LEU A 353 -5.08 -2.36 11.15
N ALA A 354 -6.23 -2.98 11.45
CA ALA A 354 -7.40 -2.91 10.57
C ALA A 354 -7.93 -1.48 10.42
N ARG A 355 -8.00 -0.70 11.50
CA ARG A 355 -8.38 0.73 11.44
C ARG A 355 -7.34 1.56 10.67
N PHE A 356 -6.06 1.26 10.85
CA PHE A 356 -4.99 1.90 10.10
C PHE A 356 -5.12 1.58 8.60
N GLN A 357 -5.37 0.33 8.24
CA GLN A 357 -5.60 -0.06 6.85
C GLN A 357 -6.87 0.57 6.28
N LEU A 358 -7.93 0.70 7.08
CA LEU A 358 -9.15 1.40 6.68
C LEU A 358 -8.87 2.87 6.35
N SER A 359 -8.11 3.57 7.19
CA SER A 359 -7.72 4.97 6.93
C SER A 359 -6.82 5.10 5.69
N THR A 360 -5.88 4.16 5.49
CA THR A 360 -5.05 4.09 4.28
C THR A 360 -5.89 3.86 3.03
N GLY A 361 -6.78 2.87 3.07
CA GLY A 361 -7.66 2.53 1.95
C GLY A 361 -8.61 3.67 1.59
N PHE A 362 -9.13 4.38 2.59
CA PHE A 362 -9.98 5.55 2.36
C PHE A 362 -9.20 6.69 1.68
N GLY A 363 -7.99 7.01 2.14
CA GLY A 363 -7.13 8.01 1.51
C GLY A 363 -6.83 7.69 0.05
N LEU A 364 -6.46 6.44 -0.24
CA LEU A 364 -6.20 5.96 -1.60
C LEU A 364 -7.46 5.98 -2.48
N ALA A 365 -8.63 5.63 -1.93
CA ALA A 365 -9.87 5.58 -2.69
C ALA A 365 -10.41 6.97 -3.07
N VAL A 366 -10.22 7.96 -2.19
CA VAL A 366 -10.70 9.34 -2.42
C VAL A 366 -9.75 10.13 -3.32
N SER A 367 -8.46 9.80 -3.31
CA SER A 367 -7.42 10.61 -3.98
C SER A 367 -7.65 10.80 -5.50
N PRO A 368 -8.04 9.81 -6.32
CA PRO A 368 -8.24 10.05 -7.75
C PRO A 368 -9.34 11.07 -8.03
N ALA A 369 -10.49 10.92 -7.37
CA ALA A 369 -11.62 11.83 -7.53
C ALA A 369 -11.29 13.25 -7.05
N ALA A 370 -10.63 13.38 -5.90
CA ALA A 370 -10.25 14.67 -5.36
C ALA A 370 -9.18 15.37 -6.24
N ILE A 371 -8.16 14.64 -6.70
CA ILE A 371 -7.11 15.18 -7.59
C ILE A 371 -7.74 15.68 -8.88
N THR A 372 -8.58 14.88 -9.55
CA THR A 372 -9.22 15.24 -10.80
C THR A 372 -10.22 16.39 -10.64
N ALA A 373 -10.89 16.49 -9.52
CA ALA A 373 -11.78 17.60 -9.20
C ALA A 373 -11.02 18.91 -8.90
N LEU A 374 -9.88 18.85 -8.22
CA LEU A 374 -9.10 20.02 -7.82
C LEU A 374 -8.19 20.55 -8.94
N ALA A 375 -7.65 19.67 -9.79
CA ALA A 375 -6.69 20.03 -10.83
C ALA A 375 -7.19 21.15 -11.78
N PRO A 376 -8.47 21.18 -12.25
CA PRO A 376 -8.96 22.25 -13.12
C PRO A 376 -9.03 23.63 -12.46
N HIS A 377 -9.04 23.70 -11.12
CA HIS A 377 -9.10 24.97 -10.38
C HIS A 377 -7.73 25.66 -10.23
N GLY A 378 -6.70 25.09 -10.86
CA GLY A 378 -5.36 25.64 -10.95
C GLY A 378 -4.36 25.12 -9.92
N PRO A 379 -3.06 25.38 -10.15
CA PRO A 379 -1.96 24.84 -9.33
C PRO A 379 -2.04 25.24 -7.85
N ALA A 380 -2.51 26.46 -7.54
CA ALA A 380 -2.62 26.94 -6.17
C ALA A 380 -3.63 26.13 -5.36
N VAL A 381 -4.77 25.75 -5.96
CA VAL A 381 -5.81 24.95 -5.28
C VAL A 381 -5.30 23.51 -5.07
N LEU A 382 -4.73 22.88 -6.07
CA LEU A 382 -4.25 21.51 -5.97
C LEU A 382 -3.02 21.42 -5.05
N TRP A 383 -1.94 22.11 -5.39
CA TRP A 383 -0.68 21.96 -4.67
C TRP A 383 -0.66 22.71 -3.34
N GLY A 384 -1.28 23.90 -3.26
CA GLY A 384 -1.45 24.63 -2.01
C GLY A 384 -2.36 23.91 -1.02
N GLY A 385 -3.45 23.30 -1.51
CA GLY A 385 -4.32 22.47 -0.71
C GLY A 385 -3.60 21.23 -0.13
N LEU A 386 -2.83 20.52 -0.96
CA LEU A 386 -2.03 19.37 -0.51
C LEU A 386 -0.92 19.76 0.47
N ALA A 387 -0.22 20.88 0.21
CA ALA A 387 0.79 21.39 1.12
C ALA A 387 0.21 21.73 2.49
N THR A 388 -0.93 22.40 2.53
CA THR A 388 -1.62 22.74 3.78
C THR A 388 -2.08 21.48 4.52
N ALA A 389 -2.70 20.52 3.81
CA ALA A 389 -3.17 19.27 4.40
C ALA A 389 -2.02 18.45 4.99
N THR A 390 -0.90 18.31 4.28
CA THR A 390 0.27 17.57 4.79
C THR A 390 0.97 18.26 5.95
N LEU A 391 1.01 19.59 5.97
CA LEU A 391 1.54 20.36 7.10
C LEU A 391 0.68 20.19 8.35
N LEU A 392 -0.65 20.24 8.20
CA LEU A 392 -1.58 19.96 9.31
C LEU A 392 -1.46 18.52 9.80
N ALA A 393 -1.30 17.54 8.89
CA ALA A 393 -1.06 16.16 9.27
C ALA A 393 0.27 15.99 10.03
N ALA A 394 1.34 16.65 9.60
CA ALA A 394 2.63 16.64 10.27
C ALA A 394 2.55 17.22 11.68
N SER A 395 1.88 18.35 11.84
CA SER A 395 1.68 18.99 13.16
C SER A 395 0.85 18.11 14.09
N ALA A 396 -0.24 17.50 13.59
CA ALA A 396 -1.11 16.61 14.37
C ALA A 396 -0.41 15.34 14.87
N VAL A 397 0.62 14.89 14.17
CA VAL A 397 1.43 13.72 14.56
C VAL A 397 2.55 14.09 15.52
N ALA A 398 3.10 15.30 15.41
CA ALA A 398 4.22 15.78 16.24
C ALA A 398 3.81 15.95 17.72
N HIS A 399 2.55 16.31 17.97
CA HIS A 399 1.93 16.44 19.30
C HIS A 399 1.29 15.14 19.76
#